data_637d423fbad114c45f2be83fb81a5cb3
#
_entry.id   637d423fbad114c45f2be83fb81a5cb3
#
_cell.length_a   1.000
_cell.length_b   1.000
_cell.length_c   1.000
_cell.angle_alpha   90.00
_cell.angle_beta   90.00
_cell.angle_gamma   90.00
#
_symmetry.space_group_name_H-M   'P 1'
#
loop_
_entity.id
_entity.type
_entity.pdbx_description
1 polymer ?
#
loop_
_entity_poly.entity_id
_entity_poly.type
_entity_poly.pdbx_seq_one_letter_code
_entity_poly.pdbx_strand_id
1 'polypeptide(L)'
;MSDVGFEGRVAIITGAGGGLGREHALLLASRGAQIVVNDLGGAVDGTGSSTGPAQTVVEEIEALGGAAVADGHSVASPEGADAIVKTALDAFGRVDIVINNAGILRDKSFQNMTQDLWDSVIAVHLTGAFNVTRAAWPHLREQAYGRIVSTSSAAGVFGNFGQTNYGAAKMGIVGMTRVWAQEGAKYNIKANAIAPVARTRMTEDLLGPLVEKLDPGLVSPVVAYLASEDCPVTSEVYSVGGGRVSRVFIAEGPGYFKKDLTLEDVRDNFETIRSEADYVIPTSANGEIALILPFLSDSE
;
A
#
# COMPACT_ATOMS: atom_id res chain seq x y z
N MET A 1 -22.06 -5.63 18.40
CA MET A 1 -21.04 -6.01 17.38
C MET A 1 -19.88 -6.59 18.15
N SER A 2 -19.36 -7.75 17.76
CA SER A 2 -18.13 -8.31 18.35
C SER A 2 -16.94 -7.43 17.99
N ASP A 3 -15.91 -7.46 18.84
CA ASP A 3 -14.65 -6.77 18.52
C ASP A 3 -13.99 -7.43 17.31
N VAL A 4 -13.32 -6.64 16.47
CA VAL A 4 -12.50 -7.15 15.35
C VAL A 4 -11.24 -7.78 15.95
N GLY A 5 -11.08 -9.09 15.79
CA GLY A 5 -9.97 -9.89 16.31
C GLY A 5 -9.08 -10.49 15.21
N PHE A 6 -7.88 -10.91 15.61
CA PHE A 6 -6.88 -11.53 14.73
C PHE A 6 -6.29 -12.81 15.34
N GLU A 7 -6.99 -13.45 16.26
CA GLU A 7 -6.52 -14.67 16.92
C GLU A 7 -6.15 -15.75 15.90
N GLY A 8 -4.95 -16.29 16.05
CA GLY A 8 -4.40 -17.31 15.14
C GLY A 8 -3.96 -16.78 13.77
N ARG A 9 -3.97 -15.46 13.53
CA ARG A 9 -3.44 -14.83 12.32
C ARG A 9 -2.01 -14.35 12.53
N VAL A 10 -1.19 -14.48 11.49
CA VAL A 10 0.19 -14.01 11.44
C VAL A 10 0.32 -12.88 10.44
N ALA A 11 0.84 -11.73 10.92
CA ALA A 11 1.05 -10.54 10.11
C ALA A 11 2.54 -10.23 9.94
N ILE A 12 2.99 -10.07 8.71
CA ILE A 12 4.28 -9.48 8.36
C ILE A 12 4.06 -7.98 8.14
N ILE A 13 4.79 -7.14 8.87
CA ILE A 13 4.73 -5.69 8.74
C ILE A 13 6.11 -5.16 8.42
N THR A 14 6.31 -4.64 7.22
CA THR A 14 7.59 -4.09 6.79
C THR A 14 7.75 -2.63 7.19
N GLY A 15 8.98 -2.21 7.56
CA GLY A 15 9.22 -0.88 8.10
C GLY A 15 8.52 -0.66 9.45
N ALA A 16 8.49 -1.70 10.29
CA ALA A 16 7.72 -1.72 11.52
C ALA A 16 8.51 -1.30 12.77
N GLY A 17 9.79 -0.94 12.64
CA GLY A 17 10.61 -0.46 13.75
C GLY A 17 10.25 0.95 14.25
N GLY A 18 9.28 1.63 13.63
CA GLY A 18 8.83 2.95 14.05
C GLY A 18 7.67 3.51 13.24
N GLY A 19 7.20 4.70 13.61
CA GLY A 19 6.16 5.43 12.89
C GLY A 19 4.89 4.61 12.66
N LEU A 20 4.34 4.69 11.45
CA LEU A 20 3.11 3.98 11.08
C LEU A 20 3.21 2.46 11.28
N GLY A 21 4.32 1.86 10.85
CA GLY A 21 4.50 0.41 10.94
C GLY A 21 4.49 -0.11 12.37
N ARG A 22 5.11 0.62 13.31
CA ARG A 22 5.05 0.31 14.74
C ARG A 22 3.61 0.37 15.27
N GLU A 23 2.86 1.43 14.95
CA GLU A 23 1.46 1.57 15.40
C GLU A 23 0.57 0.47 14.81
N HIS A 24 0.81 0.04 13.57
CA HIS A 24 0.11 -1.10 12.99
C HIS A 24 0.43 -2.40 13.75
N ALA A 25 1.70 -2.62 14.07
CA ALA A 25 2.14 -3.82 14.79
C ALA A 25 1.52 -3.90 16.19
N LEU A 26 1.56 -2.82 16.95
CA LEU A 26 0.98 -2.74 18.29
C LEU A 26 -0.54 -2.97 18.27
N LEU A 27 -1.26 -2.34 17.33
CA LEU A 27 -2.70 -2.50 17.24
C LEU A 27 -3.09 -3.94 16.86
N LEU A 28 -2.48 -4.54 15.83
CA LEU A 28 -2.80 -5.90 15.43
C LEU A 28 -2.44 -6.90 16.55
N ALA A 29 -1.28 -6.74 17.21
CA ALA A 29 -0.89 -7.58 18.33
C ALA A 29 -1.87 -7.48 19.51
N SER A 30 -2.33 -6.29 19.85
CA SER A 30 -3.34 -6.08 20.91
C SER A 30 -4.69 -6.71 20.60
N ARG A 31 -4.92 -7.11 19.35
CA ARG A 31 -6.11 -7.78 18.86
C ARG A 31 -5.87 -9.27 18.53
N GLY A 32 -4.76 -9.84 19.01
CA GLY A 32 -4.48 -11.27 18.96
C GLY A 32 -3.65 -11.75 17.77
N ALA A 33 -3.18 -10.86 16.90
CA ALA A 33 -2.26 -11.25 15.82
C ALA A 33 -0.85 -11.57 16.36
N GLN A 34 -0.19 -12.54 15.72
CA GLN A 34 1.25 -12.78 15.87
C GLN A 34 2.00 -11.95 14.82
N ILE A 35 3.05 -11.23 15.21
CA ILE A 35 3.66 -10.20 14.37
C ILE A 35 5.10 -10.53 14.01
N VAL A 36 5.43 -10.47 12.72
CA VAL A 36 6.80 -10.29 12.26
C VAL A 36 7.07 -8.81 12.09
N VAL A 37 7.88 -8.24 12.96
CA VAL A 37 8.31 -6.85 12.96
C VAL A 37 9.55 -6.76 12.06
N ASN A 38 9.36 -6.49 10.77
CA ASN A 38 10.48 -6.33 9.86
C ASN A 38 10.90 -4.87 9.77
N ASP A 39 12.16 -4.60 10.02
CA ASP A 39 12.79 -3.29 9.81
C ASP A 39 14.30 -3.44 9.61
N LEU A 40 14.84 -2.84 8.56
CA LEU A 40 16.29 -2.81 8.32
C LEU A 40 17.03 -1.93 9.35
N GLY A 41 16.32 -1.05 10.05
CA GLY A 41 16.87 -0.14 11.04
C GLY A 41 17.74 0.97 10.46
N GLY A 42 17.54 1.30 9.18
CA GLY A 42 18.24 2.38 8.51
C GLY A 42 17.68 3.77 8.83
N ALA A 43 18.42 4.79 8.39
CA ALA A 43 17.97 6.18 8.39
C ALA A 43 16.83 6.41 7.38
N VAL A 44 16.20 7.61 7.42
CA VAL A 44 15.08 7.97 6.53
C VAL A 44 15.46 7.91 5.05
N ASP A 45 16.72 8.20 4.73
CA ASP A 45 17.27 8.12 3.37
C ASP A 45 17.65 6.69 2.93
N GLY A 46 17.49 5.70 3.80
CA GLY A 46 17.81 4.29 3.53
C GLY A 46 19.27 3.91 3.82
N THR A 47 20.06 4.78 4.43
CA THR A 47 21.45 4.45 4.80
C THR A 47 21.53 3.74 6.14
N GLY A 48 22.51 2.82 6.27
CA GLY A 48 22.76 2.06 7.51
C GLY A 48 21.76 0.92 7.74
N SER A 49 22.03 0.15 8.80
CA SER A 49 21.16 -0.93 9.28
C SER A 49 21.37 -1.18 10.77
N SER A 50 20.31 -1.59 11.48
CA SER A 50 20.34 -1.97 12.90
C SER A 50 19.12 -2.80 13.25
N THR A 51 19.28 -3.86 14.02
CA THR A 51 18.15 -4.67 14.51
C THR A 51 17.42 -4.04 15.70
N GLY A 52 17.98 -2.99 16.32
CA GLY A 52 17.43 -2.35 17.52
C GLY A 52 15.99 -1.88 17.39
N PRO A 53 15.61 -1.12 16.34
CA PRO A 53 14.23 -0.63 16.21
C PRO A 53 13.18 -1.73 16.13
N ALA A 54 13.42 -2.79 15.35
CA ALA A 54 12.51 -3.94 15.28
C ALA A 54 12.41 -4.67 16.62
N GLN A 55 13.53 -4.89 17.29
CA GLN A 55 13.58 -5.56 18.59
C GLN A 55 12.84 -4.76 19.69
N THR A 56 12.96 -3.44 19.69
CA THR A 56 12.22 -2.58 20.63
C THR A 56 10.72 -2.77 20.49
N VAL A 57 10.19 -2.82 19.26
CA VAL A 57 8.76 -3.02 19.03
C VAL A 57 8.32 -4.43 19.44
N VAL A 58 9.16 -5.45 19.24
CA VAL A 58 8.90 -6.81 19.75
C VAL A 58 8.73 -6.79 21.27
N GLU A 59 9.67 -6.16 21.99
CA GLU A 59 9.64 -6.05 23.47
C GLU A 59 8.37 -5.30 23.94
N GLU A 60 7.95 -4.26 23.25
CA GLU A 60 6.68 -3.55 23.54
C GLU A 60 5.46 -4.46 23.35
N ILE A 61 5.41 -5.26 22.27
CA ILE A 61 4.32 -6.20 22.03
C ILE A 61 4.28 -7.30 23.11
N GLU A 62 5.43 -7.86 23.46
CA GLU A 62 5.55 -8.89 24.51
C GLU A 62 5.15 -8.35 25.88
N ALA A 63 5.53 -7.11 26.21
CA ALA A 63 5.14 -6.45 27.46
C ALA A 63 3.61 -6.25 27.57
N LEU A 64 2.90 -6.17 26.43
CA LEU A 64 1.42 -6.12 26.36
C LEU A 64 0.77 -7.51 26.30
N GLY A 65 1.56 -8.59 26.36
CA GLY A 65 1.09 -9.97 26.32
C GLY A 65 0.85 -10.52 24.93
N GLY A 66 1.29 -9.82 23.87
CA GLY A 66 1.26 -10.27 22.48
C GLY A 66 2.46 -11.16 22.14
N ALA A 67 2.48 -11.67 20.90
CA ALA A 67 3.55 -12.48 20.36
C ALA A 67 4.16 -11.81 19.11
N ALA A 68 5.47 -11.62 19.09
CA ALA A 68 6.16 -11.02 17.97
C ALA A 68 7.59 -11.57 17.81
N VAL A 69 8.15 -11.40 16.62
CA VAL A 69 9.54 -11.71 16.29
C VAL A 69 10.13 -10.59 15.43
N ALA A 70 11.36 -10.20 15.71
CA ALA A 70 12.09 -9.21 14.93
C ALA A 70 12.70 -9.83 13.67
N ASP A 71 12.67 -9.08 12.57
CA ASP A 71 13.32 -9.42 11.32
C ASP A 71 14.08 -8.22 10.75
N GLY A 72 15.32 -8.41 10.33
CA GLY A 72 16.21 -7.35 9.82
C GLY A 72 16.52 -7.47 8.33
N HIS A 73 15.84 -8.34 7.58
CA HIS A 73 16.14 -8.52 6.14
C HIS A 73 15.58 -7.38 5.30
N SER A 74 16.26 -7.12 4.18
CA SER A 74 15.87 -6.07 3.24
C SER A 74 14.73 -6.51 2.34
N VAL A 75 13.69 -5.68 2.21
CA VAL A 75 12.62 -5.89 1.23
C VAL A 75 13.09 -5.70 -0.22
N ALA A 76 14.18 -4.96 -0.44
CA ALA A 76 14.65 -4.57 -1.76
C ALA A 76 15.26 -5.73 -2.58
N SER A 77 15.53 -6.87 -1.97
CA SER A 77 16.02 -8.06 -2.68
C SER A 77 15.05 -9.24 -2.55
N PRO A 78 14.95 -10.11 -3.57
CA PRO A 78 14.14 -11.33 -3.50
C PRO A 78 14.53 -12.23 -2.32
N GLU A 79 15.83 -12.42 -2.10
CA GLU A 79 16.37 -13.27 -1.02
C GLU A 79 16.00 -12.73 0.36
N GLY A 80 16.03 -11.40 0.53
CA GLY A 80 15.60 -10.75 1.76
C GLY A 80 14.11 -10.93 2.00
N ALA A 81 13.29 -10.80 0.97
CA ALA A 81 11.84 -11.02 1.05
C ALA A 81 11.50 -12.49 1.38
N ASP A 82 12.18 -13.45 0.77
CA ASP A 82 12.04 -14.88 1.10
C ASP A 82 12.42 -15.15 2.56
N ALA A 83 13.48 -14.50 3.06
CA ALA A 83 13.90 -14.62 4.45
C ALA A 83 12.87 -14.02 5.43
N ILE A 84 12.27 -12.87 5.11
CA ILE A 84 11.18 -12.26 5.90
C ILE A 84 10.00 -13.23 6.04
N VAL A 85 9.55 -13.83 4.94
CA VAL A 85 8.45 -14.80 4.96
C VAL A 85 8.85 -16.06 5.72
N LYS A 86 10.09 -16.53 5.54
CA LYS A 86 10.63 -17.65 6.29
C LYS A 86 10.62 -17.39 7.81
N THR A 87 10.94 -16.18 8.26
CA THR A 87 10.83 -15.80 9.68
C THR A 87 9.41 -16.01 10.20
N ALA A 88 8.37 -15.65 9.45
CA ALA A 88 6.99 -15.90 9.85
C ALA A 88 6.66 -17.40 9.94
N LEU A 89 7.11 -18.19 8.96
CA LEU A 89 6.87 -19.62 8.91
C LEU A 89 7.62 -20.37 10.03
N ASP A 90 8.86 -20.00 10.29
CA ASP A 90 9.66 -20.63 11.34
C ASP A 90 9.14 -20.32 12.75
N ALA A 91 8.69 -19.08 12.98
CA ALA A 91 8.22 -18.65 14.30
C ALA A 91 6.77 -19.05 14.58
N PHE A 92 5.89 -19.00 13.57
CA PHE A 92 4.44 -19.10 13.76
C PHE A 92 3.75 -20.12 12.82
N GLY A 93 4.48 -20.74 11.91
CA GLY A 93 3.99 -21.80 11.04
C GLY A 93 3.11 -21.33 9.86
N ARG A 94 2.85 -20.04 9.73
CA ARG A 94 1.95 -19.50 8.70
C ARG A 94 2.20 -18.02 8.39
N VAL A 95 1.58 -17.50 7.35
CA VAL A 95 1.44 -16.07 7.06
C VAL A 95 0.03 -15.79 6.53
N ASP A 96 -0.67 -14.81 7.09
CA ASP A 96 -2.04 -14.45 6.72
C ASP A 96 -2.16 -13.04 6.18
N ILE A 97 -1.34 -12.13 6.73
CA ILE A 97 -1.43 -10.70 6.51
C ILE A 97 -0.06 -10.16 6.10
N VAL A 98 -0.03 -9.36 5.04
CA VAL A 98 1.18 -8.63 4.60
C VAL A 98 0.86 -7.15 4.57
N ILE A 99 1.57 -6.37 5.41
CA ILE A 99 1.48 -4.92 5.42
C ILE A 99 2.78 -4.35 4.83
N ASN A 100 2.70 -3.94 3.56
CA ASN A 100 3.81 -3.32 2.83
C ASN A 100 3.88 -1.84 3.22
N ASN A 101 4.68 -1.53 4.25
CA ASN A 101 4.82 -0.18 4.77
C ASN A 101 6.27 0.35 4.68
N ALA A 102 7.27 -0.49 4.47
CA ALA A 102 8.66 -0.06 4.34
C ALA A 102 8.86 1.05 3.30
N GLY A 103 9.69 2.04 3.62
CA GLY A 103 9.92 3.16 2.72
C GLY A 103 11.06 4.06 3.14
N ILE A 104 11.59 4.79 2.17
CA ILE A 104 12.64 5.81 2.29
C ILE A 104 12.24 7.08 1.53
N LEU A 105 12.88 8.20 1.82
CA LEU A 105 12.73 9.45 1.06
C LEU A 105 14.08 9.89 0.47
N ARG A 106 14.07 10.14 -0.83
CA ARG A 106 15.18 10.75 -1.57
C ARG A 106 14.64 11.75 -2.58
N ASP A 107 14.00 12.78 -2.04
CA ASP A 107 13.31 13.81 -2.80
C ASP A 107 14.30 14.74 -3.50
N LYS A 108 14.00 15.04 -4.76
CA LYS A 108 14.76 16.01 -5.56
C LYS A 108 13.89 16.51 -6.71
N SER A 109 14.03 17.79 -7.09
CA SER A 109 13.38 18.27 -8.31
C SER A 109 13.78 17.42 -9.52
N PHE A 110 12.86 17.20 -10.46
CA PHE A 110 13.06 16.27 -11.59
C PHE A 110 14.36 16.53 -12.36
N GLN A 111 14.67 17.78 -12.62
CA GLN A 111 15.91 18.17 -13.30
C GLN A 111 17.19 17.70 -12.58
N ASN A 112 17.13 17.59 -11.24
CA ASN A 112 18.29 17.28 -10.40
C ASN A 112 18.21 15.85 -9.82
N MET A 113 17.21 15.05 -10.24
CA MET A 113 17.06 13.67 -9.80
C MET A 113 18.08 12.79 -10.51
N THR A 114 18.92 12.12 -9.74
CA THR A 114 19.89 11.17 -10.26
C THR A 114 19.30 9.77 -10.35
N GLN A 115 19.93 8.90 -11.13
CA GLN A 115 19.53 7.49 -11.24
C GLN A 115 19.53 6.78 -9.87
N ASP A 116 20.54 7.01 -9.03
CA ASP A 116 20.63 6.43 -7.69
C ASP A 116 19.46 6.85 -6.78
N LEU A 117 19.05 8.13 -6.83
CA LEU A 117 17.88 8.62 -6.10
C LEU A 117 16.58 7.97 -6.59
N TRP A 118 16.48 7.73 -7.88
CA TRP A 118 15.36 7.01 -8.48
C TRP A 118 15.37 5.53 -8.08
N ASP A 119 16.44 4.82 -8.36
CA ASP A 119 16.55 3.37 -8.20
C ASP A 119 16.35 2.94 -6.75
N SER A 120 16.93 3.67 -5.79
CA SER A 120 16.81 3.35 -4.38
C SER A 120 15.35 3.45 -3.87
N VAL A 121 14.60 4.47 -4.30
CA VAL A 121 13.20 4.63 -3.91
C VAL A 121 12.33 3.56 -4.57
N ILE A 122 12.53 3.29 -5.86
CA ILE A 122 11.81 2.22 -6.57
C ILE A 122 12.11 0.86 -5.93
N ALA A 123 13.38 0.57 -5.61
CA ALA A 123 13.79 -0.70 -5.02
C ALA A 123 13.10 -0.98 -3.67
N VAL A 124 13.01 0.01 -2.79
CA VAL A 124 12.42 -0.19 -1.47
C VAL A 124 10.88 -0.19 -1.54
N HIS A 125 10.28 0.82 -2.17
CA HIS A 125 8.82 0.99 -2.12
C HIS A 125 8.08 0.04 -3.05
N LEU A 126 8.46 0.02 -4.34
CA LEU A 126 7.71 -0.70 -5.37
C LEU A 126 8.18 -2.14 -5.46
N THR A 127 9.49 -2.34 -5.72
CA THR A 127 10.08 -3.68 -5.83
C THR A 127 9.99 -4.42 -4.50
N GLY A 128 10.20 -3.72 -3.36
CA GLY A 128 10.08 -4.32 -2.04
C GLY A 128 8.68 -4.84 -1.74
N ALA A 129 7.64 -4.06 -2.02
CA ALA A 129 6.26 -4.52 -1.87
C ALA A 129 5.93 -5.72 -2.78
N PHE A 130 6.45 -5.70 -4.02
CA PHE A 130 6.34 -6.83 -4.94
C PHE A 130 7.05 -8.07 -4.37
N ASN A 131 8.30 -7.96 -3.93
CA ASN A 131 9.09 -9.08 -3.45
C ASN A 131 8.43 -9.77 -2.25
N VAL A 132 8.08 -9.01 -1.21
CA VAL A 132 7.48 -9.57 0.02
C VAL A 132 6.11 -10.20 -0.26
N THR A 133 5.27 -9.52 -1.06
CA THR A 133 3.97 -10.07 -1.44
C THR A 133 4.13 -11.34 -2.27
N ARG A 134 5.07 -11.37 -3.24
CA ARG A 134 5.35 -12.53 -4.08
C ARG A 134 5.85 -13.72 -3.25
N ALA A 135 6.74 -13.50 -2.29
CA ALA A 135 7.24 -14.54 -1.39
C ALA A 135 6.11 -15.12 -0.51
N ALA A 136 5.19 -14.29 0.00
CA ALA A 136 4.05 -14.73 0.79
C ALA A 136 2.95 -15.41 -0.06
N TRP A 137 2.83 -15.06 -1.34
CA TRP A 137 1.70 -15.43 -2.21
C TRP A 137 1.38 -16.93 -2.28
N PRO A 138 2.36 -17.87 -2.41
CA PRO A 138 2.07 -19.31 -2.40
C PRO A 138 1.36 -19.76 -1.13
N HIS A 139 1.80 -19.27 0.03
CA HIS A 139 1.24 -19.62 1.34
C HIS A 139 -0.18 -19.07 1.51
N LEU A 140 -0.43 -17.82 1.11
CA LEU A 140 -1.77 -17.22 1.12
C LEU A 140 -2.74 -18.01 0.22
N ARG A 141 -2.28 -18.45 -0.94
CA ARG A 141 -3.08 -19.27 -1.86
C ARG A 141 -3.40 -20.64 -1.29
N GLU A 142 -2.41 -21.33 -0.73
CA GLU A 142 -2.57 -22.65 -0.13
C GLU A 142 -3.57 -22.62 1.03
N GLN A 143 -3.51 -21.59 1.86
CA GLN A 143 -4.41 -21.36 2.98
C GLN A 143 -5.82 -20.93 2.57
N ALA A 144 -6.04 -20.54 1.31
CA ALA A 144 -7.25 -19.90 0.83
C ALA A 144 -7.68 -18.69 1.69
N TYR A 145 -6.69 -17.92 2.14
CA TYR A 145 -6.85 -16.69 2.91
C TYR A 145 -5.62 -15.81 2.77
N GLY A 146 -5.85 -14.52 2.53
CA GLY A 146 -4.79 -13.51 2.53
C GLY A 146 -5.35 -12.10 2.65
N ARG A 147 -4.63 -11.24 3.38
CA ARG A 147 -4.91 -9.80 3.45
C ARG A 147 -3.63 -9.04 3.16
N ILE A 148 -3.68 -8.21 2.16
CA ILE A 148 -2.55 -7.37 1.74
C ILE A 148 -2.98 -5.92 1.87
N VAL A 149 -2.26 -5.15 2.69
CA VAL A 149 -2.46 -3.71 2.82
C VAL A 149 -1.16 -3.01 2.49
N SER A 150 -1.19 -2.15 1.47
CA SER A 150 0.01 -1.47 1.00
C SER A 150 -0.07 0.04 1.20
N THR A 151 1.04 0.63 1.63
CA THR A 151 1.14 2.07 1.89
C THR A 151 1.48 2.82 0.59
N SER A 152 0.47 3.41 -0.04
CA SER A 152 0.57 4.39 -1.11
C SER A 152 0.79 5.80 -0.53
N SER A 153 0.45 6.85 -1.26
CA SER A 153 0.57 8.25 -0.82
C SER A 153 -0.28 9.18 -1.68
N ALA A 154 -0.68 10.31 -1.10
CA ALA A 154 -1.24 11.41 -1.87
C ALA A 154 -0.29 11.89 -2.99
N ALA A 155 1.03 11.83 -2.76
CA ALA A 155 2.03 12.16 -3.77
C ALA A 155 1.98 11.22 -4.99
N GLY A 156 1.62 9.94 -4.78
CA GLY A 156 1.41 8.99 -5.88
C GLY A 156 0.11 9.26 -6.64
N VAL A 157 -0.96 9.59 -5.91
CA VAL A 157 -2.30 9.76 -6.51
C VAL A 157 -2.47 11.13 -7.17
N PHE A 158 -1.99 12.21 -6.53
CA PHE A 158 -2.24 13.59 -6.94
C PHE A 158 -0.98 14.33 -7.40
N GLY A 159 0.19 13.73 -7.23
CA GLY A 159 1.47 14.36 -7.50
C GLY A 159 1.96 15.24 -6.35
N ASN A 160 3.29 15.39 -6.26
CA ASN A 160 3.94 16.35 -5.38
C ASN A 160 5.28 16.77 -5.99
N PHE A 161 5.60 18.07 -5.85
CA PHE A 161 6.86 18.61 -6.39
C PHE A 161 8.07 17.94 -5.75
N GLY A 162 9.06 17.58 -6.58
CA GLY A 162 10.30 16.96 -6.12
C GLY A 162 10.23 15.47 -5.81
N GLN A 163 9.10 14.80 -6.06
CA GLN A 163 8.86 13.41 -5.70
C GLN A 163 8.54 12.51 -6.90
N THR A 164 9.22 12.70 -8.02
CA THR A 164 8.95 11.87 -9.23
C THR A 164 9.21 10.38 -8.97
N ASN A 165 10.30 10.01 -8.29
CA ASN A 165 10.61 8.66 -7.88
C ASN A 165 9.56 8.09 -6.89
N TYR A 166 9.28 8.83 -5.86
CA TYR A 166 8.33 8.45 -4.81
C TYR A 166 6.88 8.37 -5.36
N GLY A 167 6.45 9.38 -6.12
CA GLY A 167 5.14 9.39 -6.76
C GLY A 167 4.92 8.21 -7.70
N ALA A 168 5.93 7.91 -8.54
CA ALA A 168 5.89 6.75 -9.43
C ALA A 168 5.78 5.42 -8.64
N ALA A 169 6.60 5.23 -7.60
CA ALA A 169 6.55 4.05 -6.75
C ALA A 169 5.18 3.90 -6.07
N LYS A 170 4.65 4.98 -5.49
CA LYS A 170 3.39 4.97 -4.74
C LYS A 170 2.15 4.78 -5.62
N MET A 171 2.17 5.29 -6.87
CA MET A 171 1.12 4.97 -7.84
C MET A 171 1.28 3.56 -8.41
N GLY A 172 2.51 3.07 -8.59
CA GLY A 172 2.78 1.68 -8.96
C GLY A 172 2.22 0.67 -7.93
N ILE A 173 2.29 1.00 -6.63
CA ILE A 173 1.65 0.21 -5.56
C ILE A 173 0.13 0.12 -5.76
N VAL A 174 -0.54 1.21 -6.16
CA VAL A 174 -1.98 1.19 -6.47
C VAL A 174 -2.27 0.23 -7.63
N GLY A 175 -1.46 0.26 -8.68
CA GLY A 175 -1.55 -0.66 -9.81
C GLY A 175 -1.41 -2.13 -9.39
N MET A 176 -0.35 -2.46 -8.62
CA MET A 176 -0.15 -3.82 -8.11
C MET A 176 -1.31 -4.27 -7.22
N THR A 177 -1.80 -3.41 -6.32
CA THR A 177 -2.93 -3.70 -5.43
C THR A 177 -4.16 -4.14 -6.23
N ARG A 178 -4.46 -3.46 -7.34
CA ARG A 178 -5.59 -3.78 -8.22
C ARG A 178 -5.43 -5.14 -8.89
N VAL A 179 -4.22 -5.47 -9.37
CA VAL A 179 -3.93 -6.76 -10.01
C VAL A 179 -3.98 -7.89 -8.97
N TRP A 180 -3.34 -7.73 -7.81
CA TRP A 180 -3.38 -8.72 -6.73
C TRP A 180 -4.80 -9.02 -6.25
N ALA A 181 -5.67 -8.01 -6.18
CA ALA A 181 -7.07 -8.18 -5.85
C ALA A 181 -7.81 -9.08 -6.84
N GLN A 182 -7.56 -8.94 -8.13
CA GLN A 182 -8.17 -9.77 -9.17
C GLN A 182 -7.61 -11.20 -9.17
N GLU A 183 -6.30 -11.36 -9.12
CA GLU A 183 -5.65 -12.68 -9.11
C GLU A 183 -5.92 -13.46 -7.82
N GLY A 184 -6.08 -12.74 -6.71
CA GLY A 184 -6.35 -13.31 -5.38
C GLY A 184 -7.80 -13.70 -5.12
N ALA A 185 -8.74 -13.18 -5.91
CA ALA A 185 -10.19 -13.30 -5.64
C ALA A 185 -10.64 -14.75 -5.39
N LYS A 186 -10.22 -15.68 -6.23
CA LYS A 186 -10.61 -17.12 -6.09
C LYS A 186 -9.95 -17.83 -4.89
N TYR A 187 -8.99 -17.20 -4.23
CA TYR A 187 -8.28 -17.73 -3.07
C TYR A 187 -8.60 -16.96 -1.79
N ASN A 188 -9.65 -16.12 -1.77
CA ASN A 188 -9.98 -15.25 -0.64
C ASN A 188 -8.80 -14.35 -0.22
N ILE A 189 -7.96 -13.96 -1.17
CA ILE A 189 -6.90 -12.98 -0.96
C ILE A 189 -7.47 -11.61 -1.35
N LYS A 190 -7.50 -10.68 -0.39
CA LYS A 190 -7.92 -9.29 -0.61
C LYS A 190 -6.71 -8.37 -0.53
N ALA A 191 -6.63 -7.42 -1.44
CA ALA A 191 -5.56 -6.42 -1.49
C ALA A 191 -6.15 -5.02 -1.55
N ASN A 192 -5.74 -4.15 -0.62
CA ASN A 192 -6.14 -2.76 -0.54
C ASN A 192 -4.91 -1.88 -0.28
N ALA A 193 -5.04 -0.58 -0.47
CA ALA A 193 -3.99 0.37 -0.20
C ALA A 193 -4.49 1.54 0.66
N ILE A 194 -3.57 2.18 1.38
CA ILE A 194 -3.81 3.44 2.07
C ILE A 194 -2.91 4.54 1.49
N ALA A 195 -3.39 5.77 1.52
CA ALA A 195 -2.62 6.98 1.27
C ALA A 195 -2.65 7.82 2.56
N PRO A 196 -1.73 7.55 3.51
CA PRO A 196 -1.78 8.15 4.84
C PRO A 196 -1.24 9.57 4.85
N VAL A 197 -1.80 10.38 5.77
CA VAL A 197 -1.25 11.66 6.19
C VAL A 197 -1.06 11.58 7.71
N ALA A 198 0.18 11.42 8.16
CA ALA A 198 0.51 11.23 9.57
C ALA A 198 1.87 11.85 9.90
N ARG A 199 2.08 12.19 11.17
CA ARG A 199 3.38 12.57 11.70
C ARG A 199 4.29 11.34 11.73
N THR A 200 5.38 11.42 10.99
CA THR A 200 6.44 10.41 10.96
C THR A 200 7.77 11.13 10.78
N ARG A 201 8.88 10.43 10.96
CA ARG A 201 10.22 10.97 10.64
C ARG A 201 10.32 11.55 9.21
N MET A 202 9.45 11.11 8.30
CA MET A 202 9.40 11.55 6.91
C MET A 202 8.60 12.85 6.71
N THR A 203 7.74 13.23 7.64
CA THR A 203 6.75 14.30 7.45
C THR A 203 6.86 15.43 8.48
N GLU A 204 7.62 15.26 9.56
CA GLU A 204 7.74 16.26 10.64
C GLU A 204 8.11 17.66 10.12
N ASP A 205 9.07 17.75 9.22
CA ASP A 205 9.53 19.02 8.65
C ASP A 205 8.58 19.59 7.59
N LEU A 206 7.63 18.81 7.07
CA LEU A 206 6.76 19.21 5.96
C LEU A 206 5.39 19.72 6.40
N LEU A 207 4.91 19.29 7.57
CA LEU A 207 3.52 19.52 8.00
C LEU A 207 3.32 20.71 8.95
N GLY A 208 4.41 21.35 9.40
CA GLY A 208 4.36 22.53 10.26
C GLY A 208 3.51 22.31 11.52
N PRO A 209 2.69 23.30 11.95
CA PRO A 209 1.89 23.20 13.18
C PRO A 209 0.82 22.09 13.17
N LEU A 210 0.49 21.54 12.01
CA LEU A 210 -0.50 20.45 11.88
C LEU A 210 0.07 19.11 12.33
N VAL A 211 1.38 18.99 12.45
CA VAL A 211 2.08 17.74 12.79
C VAL A 211 1.57 17.11 14.09
N GLU A 212 1.27 17.93 15.10
CA GLU A 212 0.77 17.44 16.40
C GLU A 212 -0.61 16.80 16.33
N LYS A 213 -1.42 17.15 15.32
CA LYS A 213 -2.79 16.62 15.13
C LYS A 213 -2.82 15.37 14.25
N LEU A 214 -1.69 14.96 13.70
CA LEU A 214 -1.57 13.87 12.74
C LEU A 214 -0.90 12.65 13.40
N ASP A 215 -1.46 12.21 14.52
CA ASP A 215 -1.02 11.00 15.23
C ASP A 215 -1.05 9.78 14.28
N PRO A 216 0.08 9.06 14.10
CA PRO A 216 0.14 7.85 13.27
C PRO A 216 -0.77 6.74 13.80
N GLY A 217 -1.07 6.69 15.09
CA GLY A 217 -2.02 5.76 15.69
C GLY A 217 -3.43 5.87 15.10
N LEU A 218 -3.82 7.05 14.58
CA LEU A 218 -5.12 7.25 13.93
C LEU A 218 -5.23 6.62 12.53
N VAL A 219 -4.13 6.16 11.97
CA VAL A 219 -4.10 5.44 10.67
C VAL A 219 -4.31 3.94 10.88
N SER A 220 -3.77 3.39 11.96
CA SER A 220 -3.75 1.95 12.23
C SER A 220 -5.13 1.29 12.28
N PRO A 221 -6.21 1.90 12.80
CA PRO A 221 -7.54 1.28 12.76
C PRO A 221 -8.04 0.96 11.36
N VAL A 222 -7.71 1.80 10.37
CA VAL A 222 -8.08 1.53 8.97
C VAL A 222 -7.29 0.37 8.40
N VAL A 223 -5.97 0.33 8.66
CA VAL A 223 -5.10 -0.79 8.24
C VAL A 223 -5.57 -2.10 8.87
N ALA A 224 -5.87 -2.11 10.16
CA ALA A 224 -6.39 -3.27 10.87
C ALA A 224 -7.72 -3.74 10.26
N TYR A 225 -8.67 -2.82 10.01
CA TYR A 225 -9.94 -3.19 9.38
C TYR A 225 -9.75 -3.78 7.98
N LEU A 226 -8.90 -3.16 7.14
CA LEU A 226 -8.59 -3.69 5.79
C LEU A 226 -7.88 -5.06 5.83
N ALA A 227 -7.16 -5.36 6.92
CA ALA A 227 -6.48 -6.63 7.15
C ALA A 227 -7.36 -7.69 7.84
N SER A 228 -8.55 -7.31 8.30
CA SER A 228 -9.46 -8.21 9.03
C SER A 228 -10.22 -9.16 8.11
N GLU A 229 -10.81 -10.17 8.71
CA GLU A 229 -11.75 -11.07 8.02
C GLU A 229 -13.05 -10.35 7.65
N ASP A 230 -13.48 -9.40 8.47
CA ASP A 230 -14.70 -8.61 8.29
C ASP A 230 -14.61 -7.61 7.13
N CYS A 231 -13.42 -7.33 6.59
CA CYS A 231 -13.27 -6.42 5.47
C CYS A 231 -13.98 -6.95 4.22
N PRO A 232 -15.04 -6.27 3.71
CA PRO A 232 -15.79 -6.76 2.55
C PRO A 232 -15.15 -6.41 1.22
N VAL A 233 -14.20 -5.44 1.21
CA VAL A 233 -13.69 -4.80 0.00
C VAL A 233 -12.30 -5.30 -0.40
N THR A 234 -11.99 -5.15 -1.68
CA THR A 234 -10.67 -5.37 -2.27
C THR A 234 -10.44 -4.40 -3.43
N SER A 235 -9.21 -4.16 -3.84
CA SER A 235 -8.86 -3.26 -4.96
C SER A 235 -9.08 -1.76 -4.66
N GLU A 236 -9.23 -1.39 -3.41
CA GLU A 236 -9.55 -0.01 -3.04
C GLU A 236 -8.37 0.73 -2.40
N VAL A 237 -8.41 2.06 -2.48
CA VAL A 237 -7.43 2.98 -1.90
C VAL A 237 -8.13 3.92 -0.94
N TYR A 238 -7.56 4.11 0.26
CA TYR A 238 -8.13 5.00 1.27
C TYR A 238 -7.15 6.09 1.69
N SER A 239 -7.56 7.34 1.59
CA SER A 239 -6.89 8.47 2.22
C SER A 239 -7.23 8.49 3.71
N VAL A 240 -6.21 8.50 4.58
CA VAL A 240 -6.37 8.38 6.03
C VAL A 240 -5.47 9.38 6.74
N GLY A 241 -6.01 10.19 7.63
CA GLY A 241 -5.22 11.13 8.44
C GLY A 241 -6.06 11.99 9.36
N GLY A 242 -5.55 12.29 10.55
CA GLY A 242 -6.23 13.15 11.52
C GLY A 242 -7.64 12.69 11.90
N GLY A 243 -7.90 11.38 11.89
CA GLY A 243 -9.22 10.79 12.16
C GLY A 243 -10.18 10.80 10.95
N ARG A 244 -9.78 11.36 9.79
CA ARG A 244 -10.58 11.31 8.55
C ARG A 244 -10.19 10.11 7.72
N VAL A 245 -11.20 9.41 7.18
CA VAL A 245 -11.04 8.30 6.22
C VAL A 245 -11.91 8.57 5.01
N SER A 246 -11.36 8.42 3.80
CA SER A 246 -12.14 8.53 2.56
C SER A 246 -11.56 7.65 1.47
N ARG A 247 -12.42 7.08 0.65
CA ARG A 247 -12.00 6.33 -0.53
C ARG A 247 -11.44 7.28 -1.59
N VAL A 248 -10.34 6.86 -2.22
CA VAL A 248 -9.76 7.46 -3.42
C VAL A 248 -10.00 6.49 -4.57
N PHE A 249 -10.50 6.97 -5.69
CA PHE A 249 -10.80 6.13 -6.84
C PHE A 249 -10.38 6.80 -8.15
N ILE A 250 -10.12 5.97 -9.17
CA ILE A 250 -9.90 6.40 -10.55
C ILE A 250 -11.21 6.20 -11.27
N ALA A 251 -11.67 7.23 -11.96
CA ALA A 251 -12.92 7.24 -12.68
C ALA A 251 -12.67 7.63 -14.15
N GLU A 252 -13.62 7.30 -15.01
CA GLU A 252 -13.62 7.64 -16.42
C GLU A 252 -14.91 8.38 -16.74
N GLY A 253 -14.80 9.54 -17.41
CA GLY A 253 -15.92 10.34 -17.86
C GLY A 253 -16.61 9.71 -19.06
N PRO A 254 -17.78 10.25 -19.50
CA PRO A 254 -18.55 9.71 -20.63
C PRO A 254 -17.82 9.82 -21.95
N GLY A 255 -16.89 10.75 -22.08
CA GLY A 255 -16.07 10.95 -23.27
C GLY A 255 -16.87 11.49 -24.47
N TYR A 256 -16.29 11.33 -25.65
CA TYR A 256 -16.85 11.71 -26.96
C TYR A 256 -16.58 10.58 -27.96
N PHE A 257 -17.56 10.25 -28.77
CA PHE A 257 -17.41 9.23 -29.83
C PHE A 257 -17.71 9.80 -31.21
N LYS A 258 -16.86 9.45 -32.17
CA LYS A 258 -17.08 9.65 -33.59
C LYS A 258 -16.33 8.56 -34.37
N LYS A 259 -17.02 7.89 -35.32
CA LYS A 259 -16.46 6.75 -36.08
C LYS A 259 -15.17 7.12 -36.82
N ASP A 260 -15.19 8.25 -37.54
CA ASP A 260 -14.04 8.77 -38.30
C ASP A 260 -13.43 9.96 -37.55
N LEU A 261 -12.88 9.71 -36.37
CA LEU A 261 -12.34 10.73 -35.46
C LEU A 261 -11.11 11.43 -36.06
N THR A 262 -11.17 12.77 -36.15
CA THR A 262 -10.05 13.61 -36.59
C THR A 262 -9.45 14.42 -35.48
N LEU A 263 -8.28 15.02 -35.73
CA LEU A 263 -7.63 15.93 -34.77
C LEU A 263 -8.53 17.14 -34.44
N GLU A 264 -9.20 17.65 -35.43
CA GLU A 264 -10.11 18.79 -35.31
C GLU A 264 -11.33 18.42 -34.44
N ASP A 265 -11.87 17.21 -34.58
CA ASP A 265 -12.95 16.72 -33.72
C ASP A 265 -12.52 16.68 -32.25
N VAL A 266 -11.31 16.20 -31.95
CA VAL A 266 -10.77 16.20 -30.59
C VAL A 266 -10.63 17.61 -30.05
N ARG A 267 -10.07 18.54 -30.84
CA ARG A 267 -9.93 19.95 -30.45
C ARG A 267 -11.28 20.59 -30.15
N ASP A 268 -12.24 20.42 -31.06
CA ASP A 268 -13.53 21.12 -31.02
C ASP A 268 -14.48 20.54 -29.95
N ASN A 269 -14.27 19.29 -29.53
CA ASN A 269 -15.06 18.62 -28.49
C ASN A 269 -14.28 18.40 -27.19
N PHE A 270 -13.15 19.08 -26.99
CA PHE A 270 -12.24 18.80 -25.87
C PHE A 270 -12.89 18.99 -24.48
N GLU A 271 -13.80 19.97 -24.34
CA GLU A 271 -14.54 20.17 -23.08
C GLU A 271 -15.52 19.02 -22.79
N THR A 272 -16.16 18.44 -23.81
CA THR A 272 -16.99 17.24 -23.64
C THR A 272 -16.15 16.03 -23.25
N ILE A 273 -14.98 15.85 -23.88
CA ILE A 273 -14.03 14.76 -23.58
C ILE A 273 -13.56 14.83 -22.10
N ARG A 274 -13.38 16.04 -21.57
CA ARG A 274 -12.91 16.29 -20.20
C ARG A 274 -14.01 16.33 -19.14
N SER A 275 -15.27 16.14 -19.53
CA SER A 275 -16.39 16.23 -18.59
C SER A 275 -16.23 15.23 -17.45
N GLU A 276 -16.39 15.73 -16.22
CA GLU A 276 -16.44 14.92 -15.00
C GLU A 276 -17.86 14.50 -14.61
N ALA A 277 -18.88 14.94 -15.39
CA ALA A 277 -20.27 14.52 -15.18
C ALA A 277 -20.45 13.05 -15.58
N ASP A 278 -21.35 12.35 -14.89
CA ASP A 278 -21.76 10.99 -15.23
C ASP A 278 -20.63 9.98 -15.39
N TYR A 279 -19.54 10.17 -14.63
CA TYR A 279 -18.39 9.27 -14.62
C TYR A 279 -18.76 7.86 -14.12
N VAL A 280 -18.00 6.89 -14.56
CA VAL A 280 -18.01 5.51 -14.05
C VAL A 280 -16.70 5.16 -13.38
N ILE A 281 -16.69 4.13 -12.55
CA ILE A 281 -15.50 3.61 -11.85
C ILE A 281 -15.25 2.18 -12.34
N PRO A 282 -14.44 1.99 -13.41
CA PRO A 282 -14.12 0.65 -13.89
C PRO A 282 -13.34 -0.13 -12.83
N THR A 283 -13.71 -1.38 -12.63
CA THR A 283 -13.05 -2.26 -11.64
C THR A 283 -11.96 -3.14 -12.25
N SER A 284 -11.86 -3.15 -13.59
CA SER A 284 -10.86 -3.90 -14.35
C SER A 284 -10.67 -3.29 -15.74
N ALA A 285 -9.61 -3.69 -16.45
CA ALA A 285 -9.41 -3.33 -17.85
C ALA A 285 -10.56 -3.79 -18.76
N ASN A 286 -11.14 -4.95 -18.48
CA ASN A 286 -12.34 -5.40 -19.22
C ASN A 286 -13.56 -4.51 -18.93
N GLY A 287 -13.65 -3.95 -17.74
CA GLY A 287 -14.71 -2.98 -17.40
C GLY A 287 -14.58 -1.68 -18.18
N GLU A 288 -13.35 -1.22 -18.43
CA GLU A 288 -13.08 -0.07 -19.32
C GLU A 288 -13.40 -0.40 -20.78
N ILE A 289 -12.94 -1.55 -21.29
CA ILE A 289 -13.28 -2.00 -22.66
C ILE A 289 -14.80 -2.05 -22.86
N ALA A 290 -15.57 -2.47 -21.87
CA ALA A 290 -17.03 -2.54 -21.95
C ALA A 290 -17.69 -1.16 -22.18
N LEU A 291 -17.03 -0.06 -21.85
CA LEU A 291 -17.53 1.30 -22.13
C LEU A 291 -17.38 1.67 -23.61
N ILE A 292 -16.45 1.06 -24.31
CA ILE A 292 -16.17 1.32 -25.73
C ILE A 292 -17.06 0.45 -26.65
N LEU A 293 -17.37 -0.78 -26.22
CA LEU A 293 -18.10 -1.77 -27.02
C LEU A 293 -19.45 -1.27 -27.63
N PRO A 294 -20.29 -0.49 -26.91
CA PRO A 294 -21.55 0.01 -27.47
C PRO A 294 -21.36 0.86 -28.73
N PHE A 295 -20.26 1.58 -28.82
CA PHE A 295 -19.94 2.44 -29.96
C PHE A 295 -19.39 1.67 -31.18
N LEU A 296 -18.95 0.43 -30.98
CA LEU A 296 -18.39 -0.44 -32.03
C LEU A 296 -19.46 -1.37 -32.64
N SER A 297 -20.58 -1.59 -31.96
CA SER A 297 -21.62 -2.53 -32.38
C SER A 297 -22.68 -1.91 -33.32
N ASP A 298 -22.79 -0.59 -33.41
CA ASP A 298 -23.76 0.12 -34.26
C ASP A 298 -23.20 0.49 -35.66
N SER A 299 -22.47 -0.44 -36.27
CA SER A 299 -21.89 -0.27 -37.61
C SER A 299 -22.60 -1.20 -38.60
N GLU A 300 -23.93 -1.08 -38.76
CA GLU A 300 -24.64 -1.50 -39.97
C GLU A 300 -25.24 -0.29 -40.72
#